data_d8610205ce7ae6c28027321483368e97
#
_entry.id   d8610205ce7ae6c28027321483368e97
#
_cell.length_a   1.000
_cell.length_b   1.000
_cell.length_c   1.000
_cell.angle_alpha   90.00
_cell.angle_beta   90.00
_cell.angle_gamma   90.00
#
_symmetry.space_group_name_H-M   'P 1'
#
loop_
_entity.id
_entity.type
_entity.pdbx_description
1 polymer ?
#
loop_
_entity_poly.entity_id
_entity_poly.type
_entity_poly.pdbx_seq_one_letter_code
_entity_poly.pdbx_strand_id
1 'polypeptide(L)'
;MYKRQTLWSPENFWPASDIRAAVEQHVRLVPLGDANEGQRGPARMFALEGGKGRMGFITPLTNHFCLSCNRLRLTSDGHLRTCLFADREYPLRPLLRHPKVTDEHIARVIAQACKSKPVGADLLAARQGGAVASSKMVSIGG
;
A
#
# COMPACT_ATOMS: atom_id res chain seq x y z
N MET A 1 0.55 -1.27 20.06
CA MET A 1 -0.26 -2.27 19.33
C MET A 1 0.71 -3.19 18.58
N TYR A 2 0.90 -4.43 19.06
CA TYR A 2 1.80 -5.38 18.38
C TYR A 2 1.05 -5.96 17.17
N LYS A 3 1.47 -5.58 15.96
CA LYS A 3 0.99 -6.23 14.73
C LYS A 3 1.62 -7.63 14.67
N ARG A 4 0.85 -8.66 14.97
CA ARG A 4 1.29 -10.06 14.90
C ARG A 4 1.39 -10.49 13.44
N GLN A 5 2.51 -10.21 12.79
CA GLN A 5 2.76 -10.64 11.39
C GLN A 5 3.10 -12.13 11.25
N THR A 6 3.29 -12.82 12.37
CA THR A 6 3.71 -14.23 12.40
C THR A 6 2.54 -15.23 12.27
N LEU A 7 1.30 -14.75 12.22
CA LEU A 7 0.10 -15.61 12.15
C LEU A 7 -0.54 -15.64 10.75
N TRP A 8 0.05 -14.99 9.76
CA TRP A 8 -0.45 -15.08 8.40
C TRP A 8 -0.05 -16.43 7.78
N SER A 9 -1.03 -17.16 7.30
CA SER A 9 -0.85 -18.35 6.49
C SER A 9 -1.89 -18.35 5.37
N PRO A 10 -1.63 -19.05 4.26
CA PRO A 10 -2.61 -19.17 3.16
C PRO A 10 -3.96 -19.70 3.63
N GLU A 11 -3.99 -20.58 4.62
CA GLU A 11 -5.20 -21.19 5.17
C GLU A 11 -6.05 -20.17 5.95
N ASN A 12 -5.41 -19.16 6.54
CA ASN A 12 -6.07 -18.09 7.28
C ASN A 12 -6.40 -16.87 6.41
N PHE A 13 -6.11 -16.96 5.10
CA PHE A 13 -6.38 -15.88 4.18
C PHE A 13 -7.82 -15.97 3.64
N TRP A 14 -8.59 -14.92 3.89
CA TRP A 14 -9.94 -14.80 3.34
C TRP A 14 -9.96 -13.70 2.26
N PRO A 15 -10.17 -14.06 0.97
CA PRO A 15 -10.22 -13.11 -0.13
C PRO A 15 -11.32 -12.07 0.06
N ALA A 16 -11.07 -10.83 -0.35
CA ALA A 16 -12.07 -9.77 -0.22
C ALA A 16 -13.34 -10.02 -1.06
N SER A 17 -13.26 -10.80 -2.14
CA SER A 17 -14.42 -11.29 -2.89
C SER A 17 -15.36 -12.07 -2.01
N ASP A 18 -14.83 -12.98 -1.22
CA ASP A 18 -15.61 -13.90 -0.39
C ASP A 18 -16.15 -13.19 0.85
N ILE A 19 -15.33 -12.28 1.44
CA ILE A 19 -15.80 -11.39 2.51
C ILE A 19 -16.96 -10.53 2.00
N ARG A 20 -16.82 -9.96 0.79
CA ARG A 20 -17.86 -9.16 0.18
C ARG A 20 -19.13 -9.99 -0.07
N ALA A 21 -19.01 -11.17 -0.63
CA ALA A 21 -20.14 -12.06 -0.86
C ALA A 21 -20.86 -12.44 0.45
N ALA A 22 -20.12 -12.69 1.53
CA ALA A 22 -20.69 -12.96 2.85
C ALA A 22 -21.46 -11.74 3.41
N VAL A 23 -20.91 -10.54 3.26
CA VAL A 23 -21.59 -9.29 3.68
C VAL A 23 -22.84 -9.04 2.85
N GLU A 24 -22.79 -9.29 1.52
CA GLU A 24 -23.92 -9.07 0.60
C GLU A 24 -25.09 -10.03 0.84
N GLN A 25 -24.90 -11.10 1.62
CA GLN A 25 -26.03 -11.92 2.12
C GLN A 25 -26.90 -11.19 3.15
N HIS A 26 -26.38 -10.15 3.80
CA HIS A 26 -27.07 -9.41 4.86
C HIS A 26 -27.44 -7.98 4.46
N VAL A 27 -26.65 -7.35 3.58
CA VAL A 27 -26.86 -5.96 3.15
C VAL A 27 -26.26 -5.75 1.76
N ARG A 28 -27.01 -5.11 0.88
CA ARG A 28 -26.51 -4.79 -0.46
C ARG A 28 -25.47 -3.69 -0.41
N LEU A 29 -24.33 -3.92 -1.08
CA LEU A 29 -23.23 -2.98 -1.21
C LEU A 29 -23.32 -2.27 -2.57
N VAL A 30 -23.56 -0.95 -2.53
CA VAL A 30 -23.62 -0.10 -3.72
C VAL A 30 -22.26 0.57 -3.91
N PRO A 31 -21.55 0.35 -5.04
CA PRO A 31 -20.27 0.98 -5.28
C PRO A 31 -20.40 2.50 -5.25
N LEU A 32 -19.56 3.16 -4.47
CA LEU A 32 -19.39 4.61 -4.54
C LEU A 32 -18.43 4.90 -5.68
N GLY A 33 -18.99 5.44 -6.77
CA GLY A 33 -18.25 5.73 -7.98
C GLY A 33 -17.05 6.68 -7.80
N ASP A 34 -16.25 6.81 -8.85
CA ASP A 34 -14.93 7.44 -8.88
C ASP A 34 -14.92 8.99 -8.83
N ALA A 35 -15.81 9.62 -8.06
CA ALA A 35 -15.97 11.06 -8.01
C ALA A 35 -14.73 11.88 -7.55
N ASN A 36 -13.68 11.24 -7.01
CA ASN A 36 -12.47 11.93 -6.55
C ASN A 36 -11.20 11.08 -6.76
N GLU A 37 -10.79 10.87 -8.00
CA GLU A 37 -9.60 10.07 -8.34
C GLU A 37 -8.28 10.55 -7.71
N GLY A 38 -8.16 11.84 -7.39
CA GLY A 38 -6.93 12.42 -6.84
C GLY A 38 -6.73 12.28 -5.32
N GLN A 39 -7.76 11.97 -4.54
CA GLN A 39 -7.71 11.95 -3.06
C GLN A 39 -7.94 10.56 -2.45
N ARG A 40 -7.89 9.49 -3.22
CA ARG A 40 -8.28 8.16 -2.77
C ARG A 40 -7.17 7.44 -2.02
N GLY A 41 -7.57 6.93 -0.87
CA GLY A 41 -6.89 5.82 -0.23
C GLY A 41 -7.02 4.52 -1.06
N PRO A 42 -6.40 3.41 -0.61
CA PRO A 42 -6.42 2.12 -1.33
C PRO A 42 -7.75 1.38 -1.23
N ALA A 43 -8.71 1.93 -0.50
CA ALA A 43 -9.99 1.28 -0.25
C ALA A 43 -10.96 1.53 -1.39
N ARG A 44 -11.58 0.47 -1.91
CA ARG A 44 -12.77 0.56 -2.73
C ARG A 44 -13.97 0.73 -1.82
N MET A 45 -14.67 1.85 -1.95
CA MET A 45 -15.74 2.23 -1.05
C MET A 45 -17.11 1.83 -1.59
N PHE A 46 -17.97 1.40 -0.68
CA PHE A 46 -19.35 1.03 -0.95
C PHE A 46 -20.27 1.70 0.07
N ALA A 47 -21.44 2.14 -0.37
CA ALA A 47 -22.53 2.53 0.51
C ALA A 47 -23.34 1.28 0.91
N LEU A 48 -23.88 1.28 2.12
CA LEU A 48 -24.83 0.25 2.57
C LEU A 48 -26.23 0.68 2.12
N GLU A 49 -26.90 -0.15 1.31
CA GLU A 49 -28.25 0.16 0.84
C GLU A 49 -29.23 0.23 2.03
N GLY A 50 -30.02 1.30 2.08
CA GLY A 50 -30.94 1.56 3.21
C GLY A 50 -30.29 2.05 4.51
N GLY A 51 -28.96 2.17 4.53
CA GLY A 51 -28.20 2.60 5.70
C GLY A 51 -27.42 3.90 5.47
N LYS A 52 -26.90 4.49 6.55
CA LYS A 52 -26.02 5.67 6.50
C LYS A 52 -24.53 5.32 6.46
N GLY A 53 -24.19 4.04 6.57
CA GLY A 53 -22.81 3.56 6.67
C GLY A 53 -22.11 3.41 5.33
N ARG A 54 -20.78 3.31 5.39
CA ARG A 54 -19.93 2.97 4.25
C ARG A 54 -18.99 1.85 4.63
N MET A 55 -18.66 0.97 3.68
CA MET A 55 -17.69 -0.09 3.85
C MET A 55 -16.60 0.05 2.80
N GLY A 56 -15.34 -0.15 3.20
CA GLY A 56 -14.20 -0.09 2.30
C GLY A 56 -13.38 -1.38 2.32
N PHE A 57 -13.02 -1.89 1.14
CA PHE A 57 -12.15 -3.05 0.98
C PHE A 57 -10.77 -2.61 0.50
N ILE A 58 -9.72 -3.03 1.23
CA ILE A 58 -8.32 -2.85 0.84
C ILE A 58 -7.78 -4.22 0.43
N THR A 59 -7.47 -4.40 -0.84
CA THR A 59 -7.14 -5.69 -1.45
C THR A 59 -5.74 -5.69 -2.06
N PRO A 60 -4.67 -5.68 -1.24
CA PRO A 60 -3.30 -5.59 -1.77
C PRO A 60 -2.83 -6.87 -2.44
N LEU A 61 -3.45 -8.02 -2.16
CA LEU A 61 -3.02 -9.33 -2.67
C LEU A 61 -3.87 -9.84 -3.84
N THR A 62 -5.20 -9.68 -3.80
CA THR A 62 -6.14 -10.30 -4.74
C THR A 62 -6.66 -9.36 -5.82
N ASN A 63 -6.69 -8.06 -5.55
CA ASN A 63 -7.18 -7.05 -6.51
C ASN A 63 -6.34 -5.79 -6.39
N HIS A 64 -5.19 -5.82 -7.03
CA HIS A 64 -4.14 -4.83 -6.89
C HIS A 64 -4.56 -3.44 -7.42
N PHE A 65 -4.23 -2.41 -6.65
CA PHE A 65 -4.31 -1.01 -7.05
C PHE A 65 -2.92 -0.43 -7.41
N CYS A 66 -1.96 -1.29 -7.76
CA CYS A 66 -0.56 -0.94 -7.94
C CYS A 66 -0.32 0.06 -9.06
N LEU A 67 -1.09 -0.02 -10.15
CA LEU A 67 -0.95 0.89 -11.30
C LEU A 67 -1.38 2.33 -10.99
N SER A 68 -2.35 2.51 -10.09
CA SER A 68 -2.81 3.83 -9.63
C SER A 68 -2.20 4.25 -8.28
N CYS A 69 -1.25 3.47 -7.75
CA CYS A 69 -0.68 3.71 -6.44
C CYS A 69 0.27 4.91 -6.42
N ASN A 70 -0.12 6.00 -5.76
CA ASN A 70 0.67 7.22 -5.58
C ASN A 70 1.43 7.28 -4.23
N ARG A 71 1.50 6.17 -3.49
CA ARG A 71 2.07 6.17 -2.14
C ARG A 71 3.59 6.14 -2.13
N LEU A 72 4.15 6.91 -1.24
CA LEU A 72 5.53 6.87 -0.79
C LEU A 72 5.55 6.59 0.71
N ARG A 73 6.63 6.05 1.21
CA ARG A 73 6.87 5.83 2.64
C ARG A 73 8.22 6.38 3.02
N LEU A 74 8.27 6.97 4.20
CA LEU A 74 9.52 7.36 4.84
C LEU A 74 9.71 6.44 6.05
N THR A 75 10.85 5.76 6.10
CA THR A 75 11.21 4.89 7.22
C THR A 75 11.71 5.74 8.41
N SER A 76 11.67 5.17 9.61
CA SER A 76 12.11 5.86 10.84
C SER A 76 13.60 6.23 10.83
N ASP A 77 14.42 5.51 10.07
CA ASP A 77 15.84 5.78 9.88
C ASP A 77 16.14 6.73 8.69
N GLY A 78 15.10 7.23 8.02
CA GLY A 78 15.18 8.28 7.00
C GLY A 78 15.45 7.79 5.58
N HIS A 79 14.95 6.61 5.22
CA HIS A 79 14.96 6.11 3.86
C HIS A 79 13.59 6.28 3.20
N LEU A 80 13.59 6.65 1.91
CA LEU A 80 12.39 6.69 1.09
C LEU A 80 12.18 5.31 0.45
N ARG A 81 10.97 4.77 0.59
CA ARG A 81 10.48 3.57 -0.11
C ARG A 81 9.32 3.94 -1.03
N THR A 82 9.37 3.50 -2.25
CA THR A 82 8.33 3.80 -3.25
C THR A 82 7.24 2.72 -3.32
N CYS A 83 7.52 1.52 -2.82
CA CYS A 83 6.57 0.43 -2.78
C CYS A 83 6.70 -0.36 -1.46
N LEU A 84 5.57 -0.83 -0.92
CA LEU A 84 5.55 -1.67 0.28
C LEU A 84 6.29 -2.99 0.06
N PHE A 85 6.18 -3.53 -1.14
CA PHE A 85 6.70 -4.84 -1.51
C PHE A 85 8.13 -4.79 -2.09
N ALA A 86 8.69 -3.60 -2.30
CA ALA A 86 10.07 -3.43 -2.78
C ALA A 86 11.04 -3.34 -1.61
N ASP A 87 12.19 -4.00 -1.75
CA ASP A 87 13.28 -3.87 -0.78
C ASP A 87 14.19 -2.67 -1.08
N ARG A 88 14.05 -2.06 -2.27
CA ARG A 88 14.84 -0.90 -2.64
C ARG A 88 14.46 0.32 -1.83
N GLU A 89 15.46 0.94 -1.23
CA GLU A 89 15.35 2.14 -0.41
C GLU A 89 16.30 3.22 -0.93
N TYR A 90 15.93 4.48 -0.72
CA TYR A 90 16.72 5.64 -1.11
C TYR A 90 17.06 6.45 0.16
N PRO A 91 18.33 6.58 0.55
CA PRO A 91 18.71 7.26 1.78
C PRO A 91 18.52 8.78 1.66
N LEU A 92 17.46 9.31 2.29
CA LEU A 92 17.22 10.75 2.33
C LEU A 92 17.93 11.44 3.50
N ARG A 93 18.06 10.78 4.65
CA ARG A 93 18.65 11.37 5.85
C ARG A 93 20.06 11.94 5.64
N PRO A 94 21.02 11.23 5.00
CA PRO A 94 22.34 11.80 4.72
C PRO A 94 22.28 12.99 3.77
N LEU A 95 21.38 12.96 2.77
CA LEU A 95 21.18 14.07 1.83
C LEU A 95 20.66 15.32 2.55
N LEU A 96 19.64 15.18 3.40
CA LEU A 96 19.06 16.26 4.18
C LEU A 96 20.04 16.92 5.17
N ARG A 97 21.09 16.21 5.58
CA ARG A 97 22.10 16.70 6.51
C ARG A 97 23.39 17.20 5.83
N HIS A 98 23.48 17.06 4.54
CA HIS A 98 24.68 17.46 3.80
C HIS A 98 24.64 18.97 3.47
N PRO A 99 25.62 19.77 3.87
CA PRO A 99 25.55 21.23 3.78
C PRO A 99 25.52 21.78 2.34
N LYS A 100 25.90 20.99 1.35
CA LYS A 100 25.92 21.37 -0.08
C LYS A 100 24.70 20.84 -0.86
N VAL A 101 23.80 20.11 -0.22
CA VAL A 101 22.60 19.56 -0.87
C VAL A 101 21.47 20.58 -0.74
N THR A 102 20.87 20.94 -1.87
CA THR A 102 19.73 21.86 -1.95
C THR A 102 18.42 21.09 -2.05
N ASP A 103 17.30 21.76 -1.84
CA ASP A 103 15.95 21.18 -1.99
C ASP A 103 15.71 20.64 -3.40
N GLU A 104 16.29 21.26 -4.44
CA GLU A 104 16.20 20.75 -5.81
C GLU A 104 16.93 19.40 -5.97
N HIS A 105 18.04 19.19 -5.27
CA HIS A 105 18.72 17.88 -5.26
C HIS A 105 17.83 16.81 -4.64
N ILE A 106 17.19 17.11 -3.52
CA ILE A 106 16.27 16.21 -2.83
C ILE A 106 15.06 15.91 -3.71
N ALA A 107 14.45 16.94 -4.31
CA ALA A 107 13.33 16.79 -5.23
C ALA A 107 13.67 15.89 -6.42
N ARG A 108 14.87 16.01 -7.00
CA ARG A 108 15.36 15.15 -8.08
C ARG A 108 15.50 13.70 -7.63
N VAL A 109 16.01 13.44 -6.44
CA VAL A 109 16.12 12.08 -5.90
C VAL A 109 14.75 11.46 -5.70
N ILE A 110 13.78 12.21 -5.14
CA ILE A 110 12.40 11.75 -4.97
C ILE A 110 11.75 11.48 -6.34
N ALA A 111 11.89 12.39 -7.29
CA ALA A 111 11.35 12.22 -8.64
C ALA A 111 11.93 10.98 -9.34
N GLN A 112 13.24 10.74 -9.23
CA GLN A 112 13.90 9.57 -9.78
C GLN A 112 13.44 8.28 -9.10
N ALA A 113 13.26 8.30 -7.78
CA ALA A 113 12.71 7.18 -7.03
C ALA A 113 11.28 6.86 -7.47
N CYS A 114 10.45 7.88 -7.71
CA CYS A 114 9.08 7.71 -8.22
C CYS A 114 9.06 7.12 -9.64
N LYS A 115 9.94 7.58 -10.54
CA LYS A 115 10.04 7.04 -11.91
C LYS A 115 10.45 5.57 -11.92
N SER A 116 11.27 5.14 -10.96
CA SER A 116 11.73 3.74 -10.84
C SER A 116 10.86 2.90 -9.89
N LYS A 117 9.65 3.39 -9.56
CA LYS A 117 8.72 2.68 -8.69
C LYS A 117 8.23 1.40 -9.37
N PRO A 118 8.47 0.22 -8.74
CA PRO A 118 8.02 -1.03 -9.32
C PRO A 118 6.50 -1.21 -9.17
N VAL A 119 5.90 -2.01 -10.02
CA VAL A 119 4.54 -2.51 -9.84
C VAL A 119 4.58 -3.57 -8.74
N GLY A 120 3.97 -3.29 -7.60
CA GLY A 120 4.05 -4.17 -6.43
C GLY A 120 3.43 -5.55 -6.67
N ALA A 121 2.43 -5.65 -7.55
CA ALA A 121 1.82 -6.91 -7.95
C ALA A 121 2.84 -7.84 -8.63
N ASP A 122 3.67 -7.30 -9.51
CA ASP A 122 4.70 -8.09 -10.21
C ASP A 122 5.76 -8.62 -9.23
N LEU A 123 6.12 -7.81 -8.22
CA LEU A 123 7.03 -8.25 -7.16
C LEU A 123 6.43 -9.38 -6.31
N LEU A 124 5.14 -9.32 -6.02
CA LEU A 124 4.44 -10.38 -5.29
C LEU A 124 4.37 -11.67 -6.11
N ALA A 125 4.04 -11.57 -7.39
CA ALA A 125 3.99 -12.71 -8.30
C ALA A 125 5.36 -13.38 -8.45
N ALA A 126 6.43 -12.60 -8.57
CA ALA A 126 7.79 -13.11 -8.70
C ALA A 126 8.29 -13.85 -7.43
N ARG A 127 7.74 -13.57 -6.26
CA ARG A 127 8.18 -14.16 -4.98
C ARG A 127 7.53 -15.49 -4.62
N GLN A 128 6.58 -15.98 -5.40
CA GLN A 128 5.95 -17.32 -5.29
C GLN A 128 5.78 -17.85 -3.85
N GLY A 129 5.10 -17.07 -3.00
CA GLY A 129 4.82 -17.50 -1.62
C GLY A 129 5.93 -17.27 -0.59
N GLY A 130 7.04 -16.63 -0.97
CA GLY A 130 8.07 -16.15 -0.03
C GLY A 130 7.67 -14.89 0.72
N ALA A 131 8.54 -14.39 1.60
CA ALA A 131 8.32 -13.16 2.37
C ALA A 131 8.02 -11.97 1.43
N VAL A 132 6.96 -11.23 1.75
CA VAL A 132 6.45 -10.11 0.94
C VAL A 132 7.48 -8.97 0.81
N ALA A 133 8.31 -8.78 1.83
CA ALA A 133 9.47 -7.90 1.83
C ALA A 133 10.47 -8.41 2.87
N SER A 134 11.76 -8.12 2.70
CA SER A 134 12.81 -8.49 3.66
C SER A 134 12.68 -7.70 4.97
N SER A 135 12.17 -6.47 4.90
CA SER A 135 11.99 -5.58 6.05
C SER A 135 10.68 -5.84 6.80
N LYS A 136 10.75 -5.82 8.13
CA LYS A 136 9.54 -5.92 8.97
C LYS A 136 8.65 -4.67 8.80
N MET A 137 7.33 -4.83 8.81
CA MET A 137 6.38 -3.72 8.67
C MET A 137 6.59 -2.59 9.69
N VAL A 138 7.01 -2.93 10.91
CA VAL A 138 7.32 -1.94 11.96
C VAL A 138 8.47 -1.00 11.62
N SER A 139 9.39 -1.40 10.74
CA SER A 139 10.54 -0.57 10.33
C SER A 139 10.23 0.35 9.15
N ILE A 140 9.14 0.13 8.42
CA ILE A 140 8.80 0.86 7.20
C ILE A 140 7.65 1.86 7.37
N GLY A 141 7.31 2.21 8.57
CA GLY A 141 6.27 3.20 8.87
C GLY A 141 4.85 2.70 8.53
N GLY A 142 4.08 2.38 9.52
CA GLY A 142 2.68 1.93 9.38
C GLY A 142 2.04 1.59 10.71
#